data_598b9ada759b4f43ec12e99a5a77fa6c
#
_entry.id   598b9ada759b4f43ec12e99a5a77fa6c
#
_cell.length_a   1.000
_cell.length_b   1.000
_cell.length_c   1.000
_cell.angle_alpha   90.00
_cell.angle_beta   90.00
_cell.angle_gamma   90.00
#
_symmetry.space_group_name_H-M   'P 1'
#
loop_
_entity.id
_entity.type
_entity.pdbx_description
1 polymer ?
#
loop_
_entity_poly.entity_id
_entity_poly.type
_entity_poly.pdbx_seq_one_letter_code
_entity_poly.pdbx_strand_id
1 'polypeptide(L)'
;MRAPVRAAWSTPFGGPGARLCETAPMIRAATSADIPVIHAMIRELAEYEKVPDEARADEPQLAEALFGERPAAFAHIAEDRGLPVGFALWFLNFSTWRGVHGIYLEDLYVRPEARGGGHGKALLTELARICVERGYERLEWAVLNWNKPSIDFYEALGARAQDEWTVYRLTDGALTALGARA
;
A
#
# COMPACT_ATOMS: atom_id res chain seq x y z
N MET A 1 1.00 -47.97 37.42
CA MET A 1 0.00 -47.27 38.24
C MET A 1 0.67 -46.06 38.89
N ARG A 2 0.47 -44.86 38.44
CA ARG A 2 0.63 -43.62 39.19
C ARG A 2 -0.26 -42.58 38.53
N ALA A 3 -1.18 -42.03 39.33
CA ALA A 3 -2.19 -41.04 38.93
C ALA A 3 -1.58 -39.65 38.73
N PRO A 4 -2.23 -38.76 37.93
CA PRO A 4 -1.74 -37.42 37.65
C PRO A 4 -2.12 -36.43 38.76
N VAL A 5 -1.16 -35.56 39.10
CA VAL A 5 -1.33 -34.44 40.04
C VAL A 5 -2.04 -33.31 39.32
N ARG A 6 -3.20 -32.89 39.84
CA ARG A 6 -3.90 -31.65 39.48
C ARG A 6 -3.17 -30.48 40.14
N ALA A 7 -2.71 -29.52 39.31
CA ALA A 7 -2.34 -28.19 39.79
C ALA A 7 -3.47 -27.22 39.47
N ALA A 8 -4.11 -26.73 40.53
CA ALA A 8 -5.08 -25.64 40.49
C ALA A 8 -4.33 -24.32 40.38
N TRP A 9 -4.61 -23.51 39.35
CA TRP A 9 -4.20 -22.11 39.26
C TRP A 9 -5.41 -21.24 39.50
N SER A 10 -5.39 -20.55 40.62
CA SER A 10 -6.35 -19.56 41.02
C SER A 10 -6.19 -18.30 40.21
N THR A 11 -7.28 -17.80 39.64
CA THR A 11 -7.40 -16.47 39.00
C THR A 11 -7.39 -15.38 40.03
N PRO A 12 -6.74 -14.23 39.76
CA PRO A 12 -7.16 -12.98 40.38
C PRO A 12 -8.03 -12.20 39.37
N PHE A 13 -9.18 -11.81 39.87
CA PHE A 13 -10.09 -10.86 39.24
C PHE A 13 -9.41 -9.54 39.00
N GLY A 14 -9.27 -9.12 37.73
CA GLY A 14 -9.03 -7.76 37.31
C GLY A 14 -10.26 -7.27 36.57
N GLY A 15 -10.83 -6.16 37.00
CA GLY A 15 -12.09 -5.60 36.53
C GLY A 15 -12.13 -5.23 35.04
N PRO A 16 -13.33 -4.97 34.49
CA PRO A 16 -13.52 -4.73 33.07
C PRO A 16 -13.10 -3.30 32.71
N GLY A 17 -11.86 -3.12 32.29
CA GLY A 17 -11.51 -2.02 31.42
C GLY A 17 -12.15 -2.32 30.06
N ALA A 18 -13.19 -1.60 29.69
CA ALA A 18 -13.74 -1.61 28.35
C ALA A 18 -12.62 -1.28 27.35
N ARG A 19 -11.97 -2.29 26.79
CA ARG A 19 -11.24 -2.13 25.54
C ARG A 19 -12.31 -1.81 24.51
N LEU A 20 -12.31 -0.57 24.03
CA LEU A 20 -12.98 -0.22 22.80
C LEU A 20 -12.60 -1.30 21.79
N CYS A 21 -13.59 -1.97 21.24
CA CYS A 21 -13.39 -2.95 20.18
C CYS A 21 -12.75 -2.16 19.02
N GLU A 22 -11.43 -2.20 18.93
CA GLU A 22 -10.69 -1.69 17.79
C GLU A 22 -11.13 -2.56 16.62
N THR A 23 -12.06 -2.06 15.81
CA THR A 23 -12.47 -2.71 14.58
C THR A 23 -11.24 -2.81 13.69
N ALA A 24 -10.91 -4.03 13.27
CA ALA A 24 -9.82 -4.25 12.34
C ALA A 24 -9.96 -3.34 11.11
N PRO A 25 -8.86 -2.83 10.53
CA PRO A 25 -8.91 -2.03 9.32
C PRO A 25 -9.73 -2.72 8.24
N MET A 26 -10.68 -2.01 7.66
CA MET A 26 -11.44 -2.53 6.53
C MET A 26 -10.76 -2.11 5.23
N ILE A 27 -10.42 -3.10 4.39
CA ILE A 27 -9.82 -2.87 3.08
C ILE A 27 -10.82 -3.29 2.02
N ARG A 28 -11.04 -2.43 1.04
CA ARG A 28 -11.87 -2.72 -0.13
C ARG A 28 -11.23 -2.21 -1.41
N ALA A 29 -11.62 -2.79 -2.54
CA ALA A 29 -11.29 -2.21 -3.83
C ALA A 29 -11.91 -0.80 -3.94
N ALA A 30 -11.20 0.10 -4.60
CA ALA A 30 -11.71 1.43 -4.91
C ALA A 30 -12.83 1.35 -5.95
N THR A 31 -13.70 2.34 -5.94
CA THR A 31 -14.76 2.57 -6.92
C THR A 31 -14.57 3.95 -7.56
N SER A 32 -15.29 4.25 -8.62
CA SER A 32 -15.23 5.58 -9.25
C SER A 32 -15.64 6.72 -8.30
N ALA A 33 -16.45 6.43 -7.29
CA ALA A 33 -16.82 7.41 -6.27
C ALA A 33 -15.66 7.79 -5.34
N ASP A 34 -14.58 6.99 -5.30
CA ASP A 34 -13.40 7.25 -4.48
C ASP A 34 -12.38 8.19 -5.15
N ILE A 35 -12.57 8.55 -6.44
CA ILE A 35 -11.62 9.40 -7.18
C ILE A 35 -11.28 10.68 -6.42
N PRO A 36 -12.24 11.47 -5.91
CA PRO A 36 -11.89 12.71 -5.22
C PRO A 36 -11.04 12.49 -3.97
N VAL A 37 -11.32 11.43 -3.20
CA VAL A 37 -10.55 11.14 -1.98
C VAL A 37 -9.18 10.56 -2.29
N ILE A 38 -9.04 9.74 -3.34
CA ILE A 38 -7.74 9.25 -3.81
C ILE A 38 -6.89 10.44 -4.29
N HIS A 39 -7.46 11.32 -5.12
CA HIS A 39 -6.76 12.51 -5.58
C HIS A 39 -6.28 13.40 -4.43
N ALA A 40 -7.14 13.63 -3.43
CA ALA A 40 -6.75 14.38 -2.23
C ALA A 40 -5.57 13.71 -1.49
N MET A 41 -5.63 12.38 -1.28
CA MET A 41 -4.56 11.63 -0.61
C MET A 41 -3.26 11.57 -1.40
N ILE A 42 -3.29 11.57 -2.74
CA ILE A 42 -2.08 11.70 -3.58
C ILE A 42 -1.41 13.06 -3.33
N ARG A 43 -2.18 14.13 -3.25
CA ARG A 43 -1.64 15.46 -2.92
C ARG A 43 -1.06 15.53 -1.50
N GLU A 44 -1.76 14.94 -0.53
CA GLU A 44 -1.27 14.81 0.85
C GLU A 44 0.06 14.02 0.90
N LEU A 45 0.20 12.97 0.09
CA LEU A 45 1.45 12.21 -0.04
C LEU A 45 2.57 13.06 -0.65
N ALA A 46 2.30 13.80 -1.73
CA ALA A 46 3.28 14.68 -2.36
C ALA A 46 3.78 15.79 -1.42
N GLU A 47 2.90 16.33 -0.57
CA GLU A 47 3.29 17.25 0.50
C GLU A 47 4.20 16.58 1.53
N TYR A 48 3.87 15.36 1.96
CA TYR A 48 4.70 14.57 2.86
C TYR A 48 6.09 14.30 2.27
N GLU A 49 6.17 14.01 0.98
CA GLU A 49 7.40 13.76 0.24
C GLU A 49 8.15 15.06 -0.16
N LYS A 50 7.59 16.23 0.13
CA LYS A 50 8.14 17.57 -0.14
C LYS A 50 8.29 17.89 -1.63
N VAL A 51 7.42 17.33 -2.45
CA VAL A 51 7.37 17.55 -3.90
C VAL A 51 5.93 17.85 -4.39
N PRO A 52 5.18 18.76 -3.76
CA PRO A 52 3.77 18.99 -4.07
C PRO A 52 3.51 19.37 -5.54
N ASP A 53 4.47 20.04 -6.20
CA ASP A 53 4.36 20.48 -7.58
C ASP A 53 4.48 19.31 -8.58
N GLU A 54 4.96 18.15 -8.17
CA GLU A 54 5.03 16.95 -9.01
C GLU A 54 3.70 16.20 -9.09
N ALA A 55 2.78 16.39 -8.15
CA ALA A 55 1.44 15.81 -8.18
C ALA A 55 0.53 16.55 -9.15
N ARG A 56 0.70 16.30 -10.44
CA ARG A 56 0.03 17.01 -11.56
C ARG A 56 -1.22 16.30 -12.07
N ALA A 57 -1.44 15.04 -11.67
CA ALA A 57 -2.61 14.30 -12.10
C ALA A 57 -3.89 14.98 -11.62
N ASP A 58 -4.91 15.02 -12.48
CA ASP A 58 -6.25 15.47 -12.13
C ASP A 58 -7.22 14.29 -11.96
N GLU A 59 -8.42 14.57 -11.44
CA GLU A 59 -9.44 13.54 -11.22
C GLU A 59 -9.88 12.83 -12.51
N PRO A 60 -10.09 13.50 -13.66
CA PRO A 60 -10.38 12.82 -14.92
C PRO A 60 -9.30 11.84 -15.36
N GLN A 61 -8.03 12.21 -15.23
CA GLN A 61 -6.91 11.33 -15.57
C GLN A 61 -6.86 10.09 -14.65
N LEU A 62 -7.10 10.28 -13.35
CA LEU A 62 -7.18 9.17 -12.39
C LEU A 62 -8.39 8.28 -12.69
N ALA A 63 -9.53 8.86 -13.03
CA ALA A 63 -10.74 8.11 -13.37
C ALA A 63 -10.51 7.24 -14.62
N GLU A 64 -9.87 7.75 -15.64
CA GLU A 64 -9.54 6.98 -16.85
C GLU A 64 -8.53 5.88 -16.55
N ALA A 65 -7.47 6.16 -15.76
CA ALA A 65 -6.45 5.18 -15.42
C ALA A 65 -6.98 4.02 -14.58
N LEU A 66 -7.93 4.29 -13.66
CA LEU A 66 -8.46 3.31 -12.71
C LEU A 66 -9.75 2.62 -13.20
N PHE A 67 -10.59 3.32 -13.96
CA PHE A 67 -11.96 2.89 -14.28
C PHE A 67 -12.35 3.08 -15.74
N GLY A 68 -11.43 3.52 -16.61
CA GLY A 68 -11.65 3.65 -18.04
C GLY A 68 -11.87 2.32 -18.74
N GLU A 69 -12.07 2.33 -20.04
CA GLU A 69 -12.30 1.12 -20.83
C GLU A 69 -11.14 0.10 -20.73
N ARG A 70 -9.92 0.59 -20.54
CA ARG A 70 -8.70 -0.25 -20.37
C ARG A 70 -7.90 0.26 -19.17
N PRO A 71 -8.32 -0.07 -17.97
CA PRO A 71 -7.65 0.41 -16.77
C PRO A 71 -6.20 -0.07 -16.73
N ALA A 72 -5.27 0.86 -16.49
CA ALA A 72 -3.84 0.59 -16.40
C ALA A 72 -3.36 0.44 -14.94
N ALA A 73 -4.18 0.90 -13.98
CA ALA A 73 -3.89 0.86 -12.57
C ALA A 73 -5.10 0.38 -11.77
N PHE A 74 -4.85 0.02 -10.52
CA PHE A 74 -5.85 -0.46 -9.57
C PHE A 74 -5.65 0.25 -8.24
N ALA A 75 -6.71 0.39 -7.45
CA ALA A 75 -6.60 0.97 -6.12
C ALA A 75 -7.41 0.22 -5.07
N HIS A 76 -6.92 0.25 -3.84
CA HIS A 76 -7.61 -0.21 -2.64
C HIS A 76 -7.68 0.92 -1.63
N ILE A 77 -8.78 0.98 -0.90
CA ILE A 77 -9.05 1.96 0.15
C ILE A 77 -8.98 1.26 1.50
N ALA A 78 -8.29 1.90 2.44
CA ALA A 78 -8.39 1.56 3.85
C ALA A 78 -9.42 2.49 4.52
N GLU A 79 -10.35 1.90 5.24
CA GLU A 79 -11.38 2.62 5.98
C GLU A 79 -11.21 2.43 7.48
N ASP A 80 -11.42 3.51 8.22
CA ASP A 80 -11.67 3.49 9.65
C ASP A 80 -13.08 4.04 9.92
N ARG A 81 -13.94 3.22 10.56
CA ARG A 81 -15.35 3.57 10.87
C ARG A 81 -16.14 4.07 9.64
N GLY A 82 -15.87 3.47 8.48
CA GLY A 82 -16.55 3.83 7.24
C GLY A 82 -16.02 5.08 6.54
N LEU A 83 -14.91 5.65 7.02
CA LEU A 83 -14.26 6.80 6.40
C LEU A 83 -12.95 6.38 5.74
N PRO A 84 -12.69 6.77 4.48
CA PRO A 84 -11.41 6.54 3.82
C PRO A 84 -10.26 7.25 4.56
N VAL A 85 -9.28 6.48 5.04
CA VAL A 85 -8.12 6.98 5.79
C VAL A 85 -6.79 6.65 5.14
N GLY A 86 -6.80 5.85 4.09
CA GLY A 86 -5.59 5.51 3.35
C GLY A 86 -5.93 4.81 2.04
N PHE A 87 -4.94 4.70 1.17
CA PHE A 87 -5.07 3.99 -0.10
C PHE A 87 -3.76 3.31 -0.50
N ALA A 88 -3.88 2.34 -1.41
CA ALA A 88 -2.80 1.76 -2.17
C ALA A 88 -3.17 1.82 -3.65
N LEU A 89 -2.32 2.43 -4.49
CA LEU A 89 -2.45 2.44 -5.94
C LEU A 89 -1.34 1.55 -6.52
N TRP A 90 -1.71 0.67 -7.45
CA TRP A 90 -0.79 -0.33 -7.96
C TRP A 90 -1.12 -0.75 -9.39
N PHE A 91 -0.16 -1.36 -10.05
CA PHE A 91 -0.32 -1.93 -11.40
C PHE A 91 0.46 -3.23 -11.53
N LEU A 92 0.25 -3.94 -12.65
CA LEU A 92 0.96 -5.19 -12.93
C LEU A 92 2.29 -4.91 -13.62
N ASN A 93 3.36 -5.52 -13.10
CA ASN A 93 4.60 -5.71 -13.83
C ASN A 93 4.72 -7.17 -14.31
N PHE A 94 5.74 -7.49 -15.07
CA PHE A 94 5.99 -8.84 -15.55
C PHE A 94 7.45 -9.23 -15.37
N SER A 95 7.71 -10.39 -14.81
CA SER A 95 9.05 -10.94 -14.69
C SER A 95 9.34 -11.89 -15.84
N THR A 96 10.21 -11.51 -16.74
CA THR A 96 10.66 -12.41 -17.82
C THR A 96 11.45 -13.61 -17.30
N TRP A 97 12.09 -13.47 -16.13
CA TRP A 97 12.86 -14.56 -15.51
C TRP A 97 11.97 -15.61 -14.86
N ARG A 98 10.80 -15.19 -14.36
CA ARG A 98 9.86 -16.08 -13.68
C ARG A 98 8.67 -16.47 -14.58
N GLY A 99 8.44 -15.73 -15.66
CA GLY A 99 7.34 -15.97 -16.59
C GLY A 99 5.96 -15.62 -16.02
N VAL A 100 5.90 -14.85 -14.94
CA VAL A 100 4.66 -14.48 -14.26
C VAL A 100 4.60 -12.99 -13.97
N HIS A 101 3.40 -12.49 -13.75
CA HIS A 101 3.19 -11.12 -13.27
C HIS A 101 3.67 -10.94 -11.82
N GLY A 102 3.83 -9.69 -11.46
CA GLY A 102 3.95 -9.19 -10.09
C GLY A 102 3.08 -7.96 -9.94
N ILE A 103 2.95 -7.46 -8.72
CA ILE A 103 2.37 -6.15 -8.42
C ILE A 103 3.49 -5.17 -8.21
N TYR A 104 3.39 -4.01 -8.87
CA TYR A 104 4.15 -2.81 -8.51
C TYR A 104 3.22 -1.84 -7.79
N LEU A 105 3.52 -1.57 -6.53
CA LEU A 105 2.80 -0.60 -5.72
C LEU A 105 3.41 0.78 -5.99
N GLU A 106 2.63 1.66 -6.62
CA GLU A 106 3.05 3.03 -6.91
C GLU A 106 2.96 3.90 -5.66
N ASP A 107 1.78 3.94 -5.04
CA ASP A 107 1.53 4.76 -3.85
C ASP A 107 0.97 3.93 -2.71
N LEU A 108 1.49 4.16 -1.50
CA LEU A 108 0.92 3.72 -0.24
C LEU A 108 0.84 4.89 0.72
N TYR A 109 -0.35 5.30 1.05
CA TYR A 109 -0.55 6.42 1.97
C TYR A 109 -1.59 6.10 3.03
N VAL A 110 -1.33 6.55 4.24
CA VAL A 110 -2.28 6.56 5.36
C VAL A 110 -2.19 7.92 6.01
N ARG A 111 -3.32 8.58 6.17
CA ARG A 111 -3.42 9.88 6.83
C ARG A 111 -2.77 9.85 8.21
N PRO A 112 -2.05 10.91 8.61
CA PRO A 112 -1.29 10.93 9.86
C PRO A 112 -2.10 10.54 11.09
N GLU A 113 -3.35 11.00 11.19
CA GLU A 113 -4.26 10.75 12.30
C GLU A 113 -4.73 9.29 12.41
N ALA A 114 -4.63 8.51 11.32
CA ALA A 114 -4.99 7.09 11.27
C ALA A 114 -3.76 6.16 11.34
N ARG A 115 -2.55 6.72 11.40
CA ARG A 115 -1.33 5.93 11.53
C ARG A 115 -1.29 5.22 12.89
N GLY A 116 -0.60 4.08 12.93
CA GLY A 116 -0.59 3.22 14.13
C GLY A 116 -1.78 2.26 14.24
N GLY A 117 -2.89 2.51 13.51
CA GLY A 117 -4.08 1.65 13.45
C GLY A 117 -3.95 0.42 12.56
N GLY A 118 -2.77 0.12 12.00
CA GLY A 118 -2.55 -1.06 11.16
C GLY A 118 -3.01 -0.95 9.71
N HIS A 119 -3.56 0.18 9.26
CA HIS A 119 -4.10 0.38 7.92
C HIS A 119 -3.09 0.15 6.80
N GLY A 120 -1.86 0.66 6.92
CA GLY A 120 -0.80 0.42 5.92
C GLY A 120 -0.43 -1.06 5.82
N LYS A 121 -0.33 -1.77 6.95
CA LYS A 121 -0.10 -3.21 6.96
C LYS A 121 -1.26 -3.97 6.32
N ALA A 122 -2.50 -3.58 6.58
CA ALA A 122 -3.68 -4.21 6.01
C ALA A 122 -3.74 -4.03 4.49
N LEU A 123 -3.41 -2.84 3.95
CA LEU A 123 -3.29 -2.60 2.52
C LEU A 123 -2.22 -3.50 1.87
N LEU A 124 -1.02 -3.56 2.43
CA LEU A 124 0.03 -4.45 1.91
C LEU A 124 -0.34 -5.93 2.01
N THR A 125 -1.01 -6.33 3.10
CA THR A 125 -1.51 -7.70 3.26
C THR A 125 -2.51 -8.05 2.16
N GLU A 126 -3.41 -7.13 1.82
CA GLU A 126 -4.37 -7.34 0.72
C GLU A 126 -3.66 -7.51 -0.62
N LEU A 127 -2.67 -6.67 -0.95
CA LEU A 127 -1.90 -6.82 -2.18
C LEU A 127 -1.11 -8.14 -2.22
N ALA A 128 -0.52 -8.55 -1.09
CA ALA A 128 0.16 -9.83 -0.98
C ALA A 128 -0.82 -11.01 -1.16
N ARG A 129 -2.06 -10.90 -0.61
CA ARG A 129 -3.12 -11.89 -0.83
C ARG A 129 -3.47 -12.02 -2.31
N ILE A 130 -3.62 -10.89 -3.02
CA ILE A 130 -3.87 -10.87 -4.46
C ILE A 130 -2.72 -11.56 -5.22
N CYS A 131 -1.46 -11.28 -4.85
CA CYS A 131 -0.31 -11.96 -5.45
C CYS A 131 -0.41 -13.48 -5.29
N VAL A 132 -0.64 -13.96 -4.07
CA VAL A 132 -0.74 -15.41 -3.79
C VAL A 132 -1.89 -16.06 -4.55
N GLU A 133 -3.08 -15.47 -4.53
CA GLU A 133 -4.26 -16.02 -5.21
C GLU A 133 -4.13 -16.08 -6.72
N ARG A 134 -3.40 -15.11 -7.32
CA ARG A 134 -3.19 -15.05 -8.77
C ARG A 134 -1.90 -15.75 -9.24
N GLY A 135 -1.13 -16.34 -8.33
CA GLY A 135 0.16 -16.95 -8.64
C GLY A 135 1.22 -15.94 -9.06
N TYR A 136 1.11 -14.69 -8.59
CA TYR A 136 2.15 -13.68 -8.77
C TYR A 136 3.26 -13.89 -7.76
N GLU A 137 4.50 -13.72 -8.18
CA GLU A 137 5.63 -14.11 -7.32
C GLU A 137 6.36 -12.93 -6.68
N ARG A 138 5.89 -11.69 -6.89
CA ARG A 138 6.51 -10.52 -6.26
C ARG A 138 5.53 -9.37 -6.07
N LEU A 139 5.79 -8.60 -5.01
CA LEU A 139 5.19 -7.31 -4.71
C LEU A 139 6.35 -6.34 -4.51
N GLU A 140 6.45 -5.32 -5.35
CA GLU A 140 7.58 -4.39 -5.41
C GLU A 140 7.09 -2.95 -5.26
N TRP A 141 7.95 -2.09 -4.71
CA TRP A 141 7.73 -0.65 -4.60
C TRP A 141 9.04 0.08 -4.47
N ALA A 142 9.02 1.40 -4.59
CA ALA A 142 10.12 2.27 -4.23
C ALA A 142 9.81 3.06 -2.95
N VAL A 143 10.84 3.46 -2.24
CA VAL A 143 10.74 4.33 -1.06
C VAL A 143 11.88 5.32 -1.09
N LEU A 144 11.61 6.56 -0.70
CA LEU A 144 12.65 7.59 -0.61
C LEU A 144 13.68 7.22 0.47
N ASN A 145 14.95 7.29 0.17
CA ASN A 145 16.04 6.86 1.06
C ASN A 145 16.04 7.56 2.42
N TRP A 146 15.50 8.76 2.51
CA TRP A 146 15.36 9.49 3.76
C TRP A 146 14.16 9.07 4.61
N ASN A 147 13.20 8.32 4.03
CA ASN A 147 11.96 7.93 4.71
C ASN A 147 12.18 6.70 5.60
N LYS A 148 13.04 6.88 6.60
CA LYS A 148 13.39 5.83 7.56
C LYS A 148 12.19 5.15 8.22
N PRO A 149 11.12 5.88 8.65
CA PRO A 149 9.96 5.23 9.25
C PRO A 149 9.28 4.23 8.32
N SER A 150 9.15 4.56 7.02
CA SER A 150 8.59 3.63 6.03
C SER A 150 9.52 2.47 5.73
N ILE A 151 10.83 2.70 5.65
CA ILE A 151 11.82 1.63 5.47
C ILE A 151 11.72 0.62 6.61
N ASP A 152 11.75 1.08 7.87
CA ASP A 152 11.66 0.21 9.04
C ASP A 152 10.34 -0.58 9.06
N PHE A 153 9.25 0.04 8.65
CA PHE A 153 7.95 -0.61 8.52
C PHE A 153 7.98 -1.74 7.48
N TYR A 154 8.57 -1.51 6.30
CA TYR A 154 8.67 -2.52 5.25
C TYR A 154 9.59 -3.68 5.64
N GLU A 155 10.74 -3.38 6.23
CA GLU A 155 11.68 -4.40 6.73
C GLU A 155 11.04 -5.27 7.82
N ALA A 156 10.25 -4.69 8.70
CA ALA A 156 9.50 -5.43 9.73
C ALA A 156 8.44 -6.38 9.14
N LEU A 157 8.00 -6.16 7.90
CA LEU A 157 7.14 -7.08 7.15
C LEU A 157 7.91 -8.15 6.38
N GLY A 158 9.25 -8.11 6.40
CA GLY A 158 10.12 -9.05 5.71
C GLY A 158 10.53 -8.61 4.30
N ALA A 159 10.21 -7.37 3.88
CA ALA A 159 10.71 -6.83 2.62
C ALA A 159 12.23 -6.61 2.70
N ARG A 160 12.88 -6.66 1.55
CA ARG A 160 14.34 -6.47 1.42
C ARG A 160 14.62 -5.44 0.34
N ALA A 161 15.48 -4.48 0.64
CA ALA A 161 15.98 -3.54 -0.34
C ALA A 161 16.72 -4.28 -1.48
N GLN A 162 16.60 -3.76 -2.69
CA GLN A 162 17.27 -4.28 -3.88
C GLN A 162 18.45 -3.35 -4.24
N ASP A 163 19.45 -3.28 -3.34
CA ASP A 163 20.54 -2.30 -3.41
C ASP A 163 21.48 -2.50 -4.59
N GLU A 164 21.41 -3.69 -5.24
CA GLU A 164 22.21 -3.99 -6.44
C GLU A 164 21.64 -3.34 -7.71
N TRP A 165 20.43 -2.77 -7.65
CA TRP A 165 19.73 -2.20 -8.81
C TRP A 165 19.61 -0.69 -8.67
N THR A 166 19.98 0.04 -9.73
CA THR A 166 19.74 1.47 -9.84
C THR A 166 18.55 1.72 -10.76
N VAL A 167 17.57 2.47 -10.28
CA VAL A 167 16.43 2.89 -11.09
C VAL A 167 16.84 4.06 -11.97
N TYR A 168 16.63 3.93 -13.29
CA TYR A 168 16.79 5.01 -14.25
C TYR A 168 15.43 5.53 -14.69
N ARG A 169 15.30 6.84 -14.79
CA ARG A 169 14.07 7.51 -15.25
C ARG A 169 14.43 8.50 -16.37
N LEU A 170 13.65 8.45 -17.43
CA LEU A 170 13.74 9.41 -18.53
C LEU A 170 12.40 10.16 -18.60
N THR A 171 12.43 11.46 -18.41
CA THR A 171 11.24 12.33 -18.34
C THR A 171 11.42 13.59 -19.17
N ASP A 172 10.34 14.32 -19.36
CA ASP A 172 10.29 15.67 -19.93
C ASP A 172 11.03 15.81 -21.27
N GLY A 173 11.87 16.82 -21.37
CA GLY A 173 12.61 17.12 -22.61
C GLY A 173 13.54 16.00 -23.06
N ALA A 174 14.13 15.22 -22.14
CA ALA A 174 14.99 14.10 -22.49
C ALA A 174 14.20 12.95 -23.12
N LEU A 175 13.01 12.65 -22.58
CA LEU A 175 12.11 11.64 -23.14
C LEU A 175 11.63 12.06 -24.54
N THR A 176 11.18 13.31 -24.69
CA THR A 176 10.73 13.87 -25.97
C THR A 176 11.84 13.86 -27.01
N ALA A 177 13.06 14.29 -26.63
CA ALA A 177 14.19 14.33 -27.55
C ALA A 177 14.63 12.94 -28.02
N LEU A 178 14.52 11.92 -27.16
CA LEU A 178 14.81 10.53 -27.55
C LEU A 178 13.73 9.98 -28.47
N GLY A 179 12.44 10.22 -28.17
CA GLY A 179 11.32 9.75 -28.97
C GLY A 179 11.23 10.41 -30.36
N ALA A 180 11.69 11.64 -30.50
CA ALA A 180 11.74 12.36 -31.79
C ALA A 180 12.84 11.84 -32.75
N ARG A 181 13.71 10.94 -32.30
CA ARG A 181 14.76 10.33 -33.15
C ARG A 181 14.31 9.03 -33.84
N ALA A 182 13.11 8.54 -33.51
CA ALA A 182 12.51 7.36 -34.13
C ALA A 182 11.68 7.78 -35.35
#